data_43f6c202b884d8e8ec8240d04d6fefa5
#
_entry.id   43f6c202b884d8e8ec8240d04d6fefa5
#
_cell.length_a   1.000
_cell.length_b   1.000
_cell.length_c   1.000
_cell.angle_alpha   90.00
_cell.angle_beta   90.00
_cell.angle_gamma   90.00
#
_symmetry.space_group_name_H-M   'P 1'
#
loop_
_entity.id
_entity.type
_entity.pdbx_description
1 polymer ?
#
loop_
_entity_poly.entity_id
_entity_poly.type
_entity_poly.pdbx_seq_one_letter_code
_entity_poly.pdbx_strand_id
1 'polypeptide(L)'
;MLKKVIRPDGRPVEFRYDALGRRTAKQYFGKITRWVWDRNVPIHEWSYKVIDIQSDEEESTPLKEPTEDITTWVFEAGTFVPTAKIQDGKQYSIVSDYLGTPIQMYDEQGNKTWDCTLDIYGKVLAIDKGTEFDCPFRYQGQYEDEETGLYYNRFRYYDSNAGSYISQDPIGLESDTLNFYDYVCDLNDGIDPLGLYNPYGNKKGGGFKKKPGRKPNKKTSLHGNCRTSTKPAVLYAQYDSEGNFMKYGIT
;
A
#
# COMPACT_ATOMS: atom_id res chain seq x y z
N MET A 1 -8.67 14.33 -1.04
CA MET A 1 -8.82 13.02 -0.40
C MET A 1 -10.13 12.39 -0.85
N LEU A 2 -10.10 11.12 -1.22
CA LEU A 2 -11.26 10.32 -1.65
C LEU A 2 -12.18 10.08 -0.44
N LYS A 3 -13.43 10.50 -0.52
CA LYS A 3 -14.39 10.35 0.59
C LYS A 3 -15.37 9.20 0.42
N LYS A 4 -15.62 8.81 -0.83
CA LYS A 4 -16.63 7.80 -1.15
C LYS A 4 -16.34 7.14 -2.49
N VAL A 5 -16.56 5.84 -2.55
CA VAL A 5 -16.58 5.04 -3.78
C VAL A 5 -17.94 4.36 -3.86
N ILE A 6 -18.56 4.39 -5.03
CA ILE A 6 -19.77 3.61 -5.31
C ILE A 6 -19.33 2.36 -6.06
N ARG A 7 -19.57 1.21 -5.49
CA ARG A 7 -19.29 -0.09 -6.09
C ARG A 7 -20.25 -0.41 -7.25
N PRO A 8 -19.90 -1.35 -8.13
CA PRO A 8 -20.80 -1.78 -9.20
C PRO A 8 -22.17 -2.29 -8.72
N ASP A 9 -22.25 -2.81 -7.48
CA ASP A 9 -23.50 -3.23 -6.82
C ASP A 9 -24.33 -2.05 -6.24
N GLY A 10 -23.89 -0.80 -6.48
CA GLY A 10 -24.53 0.42 -5.99
C GLY A 10 -24.23 0.76 -4.52
N ARG A 11 -23.52 -0.09 -3.79
CA ARG A 11 -23.21 0.14 -2.37
C ARG A 11 -22.05 1.10 -2.19
N PRO A 12 -22.17 2.08 -1.27
CA PRO A 12 -21.07 3.01 -0.98
C PRO A 12 -20.04 2.40 -0.05
N VAL A 13 -18.76 2.72 -0.31
CA VAL A 13 -17.64 2.63 0.65
C VAL A 13 -17.26 4.05 1.01
N GLU A 14 -17.30 4.40 2.30
CA GLU A 14 -17.04 5.75 2.78
C GLU A 14 -15.78 5.79 3.65
N PHE A 15 -15.01 6.88 3.51
CA PHE A 15 -13.72 7.06 4.17
C PHE A 15 -13.72 8.32 5.04
N ARG A 16 -13.09 8.22 6.21
CA ARG A 16 -12.86 9.36 7.11
C ARG A 16 -11.37 9.56 7.34
N TYR A 17 -10.98 10.82 7.53
CA TYR A 17 -9.59 11.22 7.67
C TYR A 17 -9.44 12.15 8.86
N ASP A 18 -8.24 12.14 9.47
CA ASP A 18 -7.85 13.13 10.47
C ASP A 18 -7.41 14.46 9.81
N ALA A 19 -7.05 15.44 10.66
CA ALA A 19 -6.60 16.76 10.21
C ALA A 19 -5.28 16.72 9.42
N LEU A 20 -4.49 15.64 9.56
CA LEU A 20 -3.27 15.41 8.79
C LEU A 20 -3.53 14.64 7.49
N GLY A 21 -4.80 14.31 7.20
CA GLY A 21 -5.20 13.56 6.02
C GLY A 21 -4.88 12.06 6.10
N ARG A 22 -4.63 11.48 7.28
CA ARG A 22 -4.49 10.04 7.45
C ARG A 22 -5.87 9.40 7.57
N ARG A 23 -6.08 8.28 6.90
CA ARG A 23 -7.36 7.59 6.92
C ARG A 23 -7.59 6.97 8.31
N THR A 24 -8.63 7.39 9.00
CA THR A 24 -8.96 6.92 10.34
C THR A 24 -10.11 5.92 10.35
N ALA A 25 -10.95 5.92 9.32
CA ALA A 25 -12.03 4.96 9.20
C ALA A 25 -12.40 4.65 7.75
N LYS A 26 -12.89 3.43 7.53
CA LYS A 26 -13.61 2.98 6.35
C LYS A 26 -14.93 2.36 6.80
N GLN A 27 -16.02 2.73 6.12
CA GLN A 27 -17.34 2.17 6.39
C GLN A 27 -17.91 1.51 5.14
N TYR A 28 -18.30 0.26 5.27
CA TYR A 28 -18.93 -0.51 4.22
C TYR A 28 -19.96 -1.47 4.81
N PHE A 29 -21.19 -1.45 4.31
CA PHE A 29 -22.28 -2.38 4.63
C PHE A 29 -22.43 -2.66 6.13
N GLY A 30 -22.51 -1.59 6.95
CA GLY A 30 -22.64 -1.71 8.40
C GLY A 30 -21.39 -2.15 9.17
N LYS A 31 -20.26 -2.36 8.48
CA LYS A 31 -18.96 -2.61 9.11
C LYS A 31 -18.12 -1.32 9.07
N ILE A 32 -17.51 -0.98 10.18
CA ILE A 32 -16.51 0.09 10.27
C ILE A 32 -15.16 -0.55 10.57
N THR A 33 -14.16 -0.20 9.76
CA THR A 33 -12.74 -0.51 10.03
C THR A 33 -12.05 0.77 10.47
N ARG A 34 -11.27 0.70 11.55
CA ARG A 34 -10.53 1.81 12.16
C ARG A 34 -9.04 1.61 12.07
N TRP A 35 -8.29 2.72 11.99
CA TRP A 35 -6.83 2.73 12.04
C TRP A 35 -6.31 3.77 13.04
N VAL A 36 -5.27 3.39 13.78
CA VAL A 36 -4.41 4.28 14.55
C VAL A 36 -3.05 4.35 13.88
N TRP A 37 -2.48 5.53 13.83
CA TRP A 37 -1.27 5.83 13.07
C TRP A 37 -0.13 6.27 13.98
N ASP A 38 1.08 5.75 13.73
CA ASP A 38 2.32 6.40 14.12
C ASP A 38 2.91 7.10 12.90
N ARG A 39 2.94 8.44 12.93
CA ARG A 39 3.34 9.27 11.80
C ARG A 39 2.55 8.90 10.52
N ASN A 40 3.18 8.21 9.56
CA ASN A 40 2.58 7.85 8.28
C ASN A 40 2.36 6.34 8.10
N VAL A 41 2.54 5.52 9.14
CA VAL A 41 2.28 4.07 9.10
C VAL A 41 1.10 3.71 10.02
N PRO A 42 0.18 2.83 9.59
CA PRO A 42 -0.92 2.36 10.41
C PRO A 42 -0.41 1.28 11.37
N ILE A 43 -0.43 1.55 12.67
CA ILE A 43 0.10 0.60 13.67
C ILE A 43 -0.96 -0.30 14.28
N HIS A 44 -2.22 0.15 14.31
CA HIS A 44 -3.33 -0.67 14.80
C HIS A 44 -4.51 -0.56 13.85
N GLU A 45 -5.20 -1.67 13.66
CA GLU A 45 -6.48 -1.72 12.99
C GLU A 45 -7.45 -2.66 13.70
N TRP A 46 -8.73 -2.34 13.64
CA TRP A 46 -9.81 -3.22 14.11
C TRP A 46 -11.09 -2.93 13.33
N SER A 47 -12.02 -3.87 13.39
CA SER A 47 -13.31 -3.72 12.72
C SER A 47 -14.44 -4.09 13.63
N TYR A 48 -15.57 -3.40 13.51
CA TYR A 48 -16.81 -3.71 14.23
C TYR A 48 -18.02 -3.45 13.36
N LYS A 49 -19.14 -4.09 13.72
CA LYS A 49 -20.43 -3.85 13.06
C LYS A 49 -21.15 -2.70 13.76
N VAL A 50 -21.69 -1.76 12.97
CA VAL A 50 -22.63 -0.77 13.47
C VAL A 50 -23.94 -1.48 13.70
N ILE A 51 -24.33 -1.62 14.96
CA ILE A 51 -25.67 -2.05 15.34
C ILE A 51 -26.48 -0.75 15.42
N ASP A 52 -27.48 -0.58 14.54
CA ASP A 52 -28.46 0.49 14.68
C ASP A 52 -29.24 0.25 15.98
N ILE A 53 -28.77 0.83 17.06
CA ILE A 53 -29.57 0.94 18.29
C ILE A 53 -30.46 2.13 18.03
N GLN A 54 -31.70 1.85 17.62
CA GLN A 54 -32.81 2.79 17.79
C GLN A 54 -33.05 2.90 19.29
N SER A 55 -32.41 3.83 19.94
CA SER A 55 -32.74 4.20 21.32
C SER A 55 -33.82 5.27 21.25
N ASP A 56 -35.01 4.93 21.69
CA ASP A 56 -36.11 5.89 21.98
C ASP A 56 -35.84 6.69 23.25
N GLU A 57 -34.60 6.79 23.73
CA GLU A 57 -34.25 7.52 24.94
C GLU A 57 -33.19 8.59 24.67
N GLU A 58 -33.59 9.81 25.03
CA GLU A 58 -32.78 11.05 25.04
C GLU A 58 -31.61 10.96 26.04
N GLU A 59 -30.57 10.20 25.73
CA GLU A 59 -29.30 10.37 26.44
C GLU A 59 -28.14 10.19 25.46
N SER A 60 -27.57 11.34 25.08
CA SER A 60 -26.39 11.46 24.20
C SER A 60 -25.10 11.08 24.93
N THR A 61 -24.99 9.88 25.41
CA THR A 61 -23.68 9.30 25.76
C THR A 61 -23.03 8.84 24.46
N PRO A 62 -21.82 9.31 24.12
CA PRO A 62 -21.11 8.79 22.95
C PRO A 62 -20.94 7.28 23.16
N LEU A 63 -21.57 6.47 22.29
CA LEU A 63 -21.41 5.03 22.28
C LEU A 63 -19.90 4.72 22.21
N LYS A 64 -19.40 4.03 23.23
CA LYS A 64 -18.00 3.60 23.25
C LYS A 64 -17.78 2.62 22.10
N GLU A 65 -16.93 3.00 21.17
CA GLU A 65 -16.59 2.11 20.03
C GLU A 65 -15.97 0.81 20.58
N PRO A 66 -16.45 -0.36 20.09
CA PRO A 66 -15.79 -1.63 20.40
C PRO A 66 -14.33 -1.60 19.92
N THR A 67 -13.43 -2.04 20.77
CA THR A 67 -11.98 -2.12 20.46
C THR A 67 -11.50 -3.55 20.70
N GLU A 68 -12.19 -4.51 20.09
CA GLU A 68 -11.90 -5.94 20.16
C GLU A 68 -11.15 -6.35 18.89
N ASP A 69 -10.43 -7.48 18.95
CA ASP A 69 -9.73 -8.08 17.83
C ASP A 69 -8.75 -7.13 17.12
N ILE A 70 -7.98 -6.36 17.90
CA ILE A 70 -7.02 -5.41 17.37
C ILE A 70 -5.87 -6.16 16.70
N THR A 71 -5.68 -5.89 15.40
CA THR A 71 -4.45 -6.24 14.69
C THR A 71 -3.42 -5.14 14.88
N THR A 72 -2.22 -5.50 15.34
CA THR A 72 -1.08 -4.59 15.46
C THR A 72 -0.06 -4.91 14.39
N TRP A 73 0.35 -3.89 13.65
CA TRP A 73 1.39 -3.95 12.65
C TRP A 73 2.67 -3.29 13.15
N VAL A 74 3.79 -3.97 12.96
CA VAL A 74 5.12 -3.45 13.30
C VAL A 74 5.86 -3.13 12.01
N PHE A 75 6.46 -1.96 11.94
CA PHE A 75 7.20 -1.51 10.76
C PHE A 75 8.68 -1.34 11.09
N GLU A 76 9.54 -1.54 10.10
CA GLU A 76 10.96 -1.19 10.21
C GLU A 76 11.10 0.32 10.48
N ALA A 77 11.90 0.68 11.47
CA ALA A 77 12.01 2.07 11.93
C ALA A 77 12.39 3.04 10.82
N GLY A 78 11.56 4.05 10.60
CA GLY A 78 11.77 5.09 9.59
C GLY A 78 11.47 4.65 8.17
N THR A 79 10.83 3.50 7.96
CA THR A 79 10.39 3.00 6.66
C THR A 79 8.89 2.73 6.64
N PHE A 80 8.37 2.23 5.50
CA PHE A 80 7.00 1.75 5.35
C PHE A 80 6.96 0.22 5.17
N VAL A 81 8.03 -0.47 5.57
CA VAL A 81 8.15 -1.92 5.44
C VAL A 81 7.55 -2.59 6.68
N PRO A 82 6.45 -3.33 6.56
CA PRO A 82 5.90 -4.10 7.67
C PRO A 82 6.81 -5.30 7.95
N THR A 83 7.13 -5.53 9.23
CA THR A 83 8.04 -6.60 9.68
C THR A 83 7.36 -7.65 10.54
N ALA A 84 6.24 -7.28 11.20
CA ALA A 84 5.46 -8.24 11.97
C ALA A 84 3.99 -7.84 12.06
N LYS A 85 3.14 -8.84 12.28
CA LYS A 85 1.72 -8.75 12.62
C LYS A 85 1.49 -9.41 13.96
N ILE A 86 0.73 -8.75 14.84
CA ILE A 86 0.26 -9.31 16.11
C ILE A 86 -1.26 -9.29 16.10
N GLN A 87 -1.88 -10.44 16.26
CA GLN A 87 -3.33 -10.59 16.27
C GLN A 87 -3.73 -11.75 17.18
N ASP A 88 -4.73 -11.56 18.03
CA ASP A 88 -5.25 -12.57 18.96
C ASP A 88 -4.15 -13.21 19.84
N GLY A 89 -3.18 -12.39 20.28
CA GLY A 89 -2.04 -12.84 21.07
C GLY A 89 -1.00 -13.66 20.31
N LYS A 90 -1.15 -13.86 19.00
CA LYS A 90 -0.19 -14.55 18.13
C LYS A 90 0.65 -13.54 17.38
N GLN A 91 1.91 -13.91 17.14
CA GLN A 91 2.87 -13.08 16.41
C GLN A 91 3.22 -13.75 15.08
N TYR A 92 3.32 -12.94 14.04
CA TYR A 92 3.71 -13.38 12.71
C TYR A 92 4.84 -12.50 12.21
N SER A 93 5.92 -13.12 11.73
CA SER A 93 7.01 -12.42 11.06
C SER A 93 6.66 -12.21 9.59
N ILE A 94 6.91 -11.01 9.07
CA ILE A 94 6.67 -10.66 7.66
C ILE A 94 8.00 -10.60 6.95
N VAL A 95 8.11 -11.32 5.84
CA VAL A 95 9.26 -11.29 4.93
C VAL A 95 8.89 -10.45 3.71
N SER A 96 9.75 -9.51 3.38
CA SER A 96 9.57 -8.61 2.25
C SER A 96 10.65 -8.82 1.20
N ASP A 97 10.35 -8.42 -0.04
CA ASP A 97 11.33 -8.36 -1.13
C ASP A 97 12.35 -7.22 -0.92
N TYR A 98 13.22 -7.02 -1.91
CA TYR A 98 14.27 -5.98 -1.86
C TYR A 98 13.72 -4.54 -1.92
N LEU A 99 12.48 -4.33 -2.37
CA LEU A 99 11.78 -3.04 -2.34
C LEU A 99 10.98 -2.83 -1.04
N GLY A 100 10.93 -3.84 -0.16
CA GLY A 100 10.16 -3.81 1.07
C GLY A 100 8.69 -4.19 0.90
N THR A 101 8.35 -4.85 -0.22
CA THR A 101 7.00 -5.39 -0.46
C THR A 101 6.83 -6.70 0.28
N PRO A 102 5.82 -6.87 1.13
CA PRO A 102 5.55 -8.14 1.79
C PRO A 102 5.27 -9.26 0.79
N ILE A 103 5.92 -10.41 1.00
CA ILE A 103 5.74 -11.59 0.15
C ILE A 103 5.35 -12.83 0.93
N GLN A 104 5.75 -12.96 2.20
CA GLN A 104 5.46 -14.13 3.03
C GLN A 104 5.25 -13.75 4.50
N MET A 105 4.48 -14.56 5.23
CA MET A 105 4.39 -14.52 6.70
C MET A 105 4.63 -15.88 7.29
N TYR A 106 5.20 -15.88 8.50
CA TYR A 106 5.50 -17.08 9.29
C TYR A 106 5.01 -16.90 10.72
N ASP A 107 4.47 -17.96 11.31
CA ASP A 107 4.11 -18.02 12.72
C ASP A 107 5.34 -18.18 13.64
N GLU A 108 5.12 -18.19 14.96
CA GLU A 108 6.16 -18.36 15.97
C GLU A 108 6.88 -19.72 15.89
N GLN A 109 6.27 -20.71 15.28
CA GLN A 109 6.84 -22.05 15.05
C GLN A 109 7.63 -22.15 13.74
N GLY A 110 7.66 -21.05 12.95
CA GLY A 110 8.33 -21.01 11.65
C GLY A 110 7.52 -21.64 10.51
N ASN A 111 6.23 -21.92 10.72
CA ASN A 111 5.37 -22.37 9.63
C ASN A 111 4.94 -21.19 8.78
N LYS A 112 5.00 -21.34 7.46
CA LYS A 112 4.48 -20.33 6.54
C LYS A 112 2.96 -20.26 6.67
N THR A 113 2.44 -19.05 6.97
CA THR A 113 1.00 -18.79 7.13
C THR A 113 0.41 -18.00 5.97
N TRP A 114 1.25 -17.27 5.24
CA TRP A 114 0.83 -16.49 4.08
C TRP A 114 1.95 -16.45 3.04
N ASP A 115 1.57 -16.48 1.76
CA ASP A 115 2.49 -16.41 0.62
C ASP A 115 1.77 -15.75 -0.56
N CYS A 116 2.32 -14.63 -1.05
CA CYS A 116 1.70 -13.79 -2.05
C CYS A 116 2.67 -13.45 -3.19
N THR A 117 2.21 -13.59 -4.41
CA THR A 117 2.90 -13.15 -5.61
C THR A 117 2.14 -11.98 -6.24
N LEU A 118 2.85 -10.90 -6.54
CA LEU A 118 2.31 -9.73 -7.22
C LEU A 118 2.81 -9.64 -8.66
N ASP A 119 2.03 -8.99 -9.52
CA ASP A 119 2.50 -8.55 -10.84
C ASP A 119 3.34 -7.26 -10.72
N ILE A 120 3.80 -6.75 -11.87
CA ILE A 120 4.64 -5.54 -11.93
C ILE A 120 3.91 -4.25 -11.51
N TYR A 121 2.59 -4.27 -11.42
CA TYR A 121 1.77 -3.15 -10.96
C TYR A 121 1.31 -3.31 -9.52
N GLY A 122 1.80 -4.36 -8.83
CA GLY A 122 1.44 -4.64 -7.44
C GLY A 122 0.10 -5.34 -7.28
N LYS A 123 -0.54 -5.80 -8.37
CA LYS A 123 -1.76 -6.60 -8.30
C LYS A 123 -1.45 -8.02 -7.86
N VAL A 124 -2.28 -8.58 -6.97
CA VAL A 124 -2.16 -9.96 -6.55
C VAL A 124 -2.40 -10.90 -7.73
N LEU A 125 -1.39 -11.72 -8.05
CA LEU A 125 -1.48 -12.78 -9.06
C LEU A 125 -1.85 -14.11 -8.44
N ALA A 126 -1.27 -14.45 -7.29
CA ALA A 126 -1.49 -15.70 -6.60
C ALA A 126 -1.35 -15.54 -5.09
N ILE A 127 -2.14 -16.31 -4.37
CA ILE A 127 -2.02 -16.55 -2.93
C ILE A 127 -1.81 -18.06 -2.76
N ASP A 128 -0.57 -18.46 -2.51
CA ASP A 128 -0.22 -19.87 -2.36
C ASP A 128 -0.53 -20.38 -0.95
N LYS A 129 -0.63 -19.47 0.03
CA LYS A 129 -0.97 -19.76 1.41
C LYS A 129 -1.75 -18.61 2.06
N GLY A 130 -2.71 -18.94 2.93
CA GLY A 130 -3.53 -17.93 3.61
C GLY A 130 -4.58 -17.28 2.72
N THR A 131 -4.96 -16.06 3.04
CA THR A 131 -5.91 -15.24 2.27
C THR A 131 -5.26 -13.91 1.86
N GLU A 132 -5.79 -13.27 0.82
CA GLU A 132 -5.27 -12.01 0.28
C GLU A 132 -5.13 -10.91 1.34
N PHE A 133 -6.06 -10.88 2.31
CA PHE A 133 -6.13 -9.84 3.33
C PHE A 133 -5.50 -10.24 4.67
N ASP A 134 -4.83 -11.40 4.76
CA ASP A 134 -3.98 -11.70 5.91
C ASP A 134 -2.82 -10.72 6.03
N CYS A 135 -2.37 -10.16 4.89
CA CYS A 135 -1.49 -9.00 4.81
C CYS A 135 -1.99 -8.04 3.72
N PRO A 136 -2.62 -6.92 4.07
CA PRO A 136 -3.19 -5.98 3.10
C PRO A 136 -2.17 -5.02 2.48
N PHE A 137 -0.91 -5.05 2.93
CA PHE A 137 0.13 -4.17 2.41
C PHE A 137 0.64 -4.67 1.05
N ARG A 138 0.90 -3.70 0.15
CA ARG A 138 1.46 -3.92 -1.18
C ARG A 138 2.80 -3.21 -1.29
N TYR A 139 3.06 -2.41 -2.31
CA TYR A 139 4.26 -1.58 -2.32
C TYR A 139 4.31 -0.68 -1.09
N GLN A 140 5.52 -0.23 -0.69
CA GLN A 140 5.67 0.60 0.50
C GLN A 140 4.68 1.77 0.54
N GLY A 141 3.92 1.87 1.64
CA GLY A 141 2.90 2.88 1.86
C GLY A 141 1.52 2.53 1.30
N GLN A 142 1.36 1.42 0.59
CA GLN A 142 0.09 0.97 0.03
C GLN A 142 -0.63 0.00 0.96
N TYR A 143 -1.92 0.22 1.13
CA TYR A 143 -2.86 -0.65 1.85
C TYR A 143 -4.05 -0.95 0.93
N GLU A 144 -4.25 -2.19 0.57
CA GLU A 144 -5.35 -2.63 -0.29
C GLU A 144 -6.68 -2.65 0.45
N ASP A 145 -7.70 -2.12 -0.20
CA ASP A 145 -9.08 -2.16 0.28
C ASP A 145 -9.86 -3.26 -0.43
N GLU A 146 -10.22 -4.31 0.31
CA GLU A 146 -10.99 -5.46 -0.16
C GLU A 146 -12.26 -5.05 -0.93
N GLU A 147 -12.96 -4.03 -0.44
CA GLU A 147 -14.24 -3.64 -0.99
C GLU A 147 -14.15 -2.91 -2.32
N THR A 148 -13.02 -2.26 -2.59
CA THR A 148 -12.86 -1.43 -3.79
C THR A 148 -11.79 -1.93 -4.74
N GLY A 149 -10.85 -2.76 -4.27
CA GLY A 149 -9.65 -3.16 -4.99
C GLY A 149 -8.66 -2.00 -5.21
N LEU A 150 -8.92 -0.83 -4.61
CA LEU A 150 -8.01 0.30 -4.66
C LEU A 150 -7.01 0.23 -3.50
N TYR A 151 -5.79 0.71 -3.74
CA TYR A 151 -4.76 0.79 -2.70
C TYR A 151 -4.69 2.20 -2.14
N TYR A 152 -5.01 2.35 -0.85
CA TYR A 152 -4.80 3.61 -0.15
C TYR A 152 -3.29 3.87 0.00
N ASN A 153 -2.80 4.91 -0.62
CA ASN A 153 -1.41 5.32 -0.58
C ASN A 153 -1.28 6.75 -0.04
N ARG A 154 -1.60 6.92 1.21
CA ARG A 154 -1.54 8.16 2.00
C ARG A 154 -2.33 9.34 1.37
N PHE A 155 -1.79 10.04 0.39
CA PHE A 155 -2.41 11.20 -0.25
C PHE A 155 -3.20 10.86 -1.50
N ARG A 156 -3.00 9.68 -2.09
CA ARG A 156 -3.68 9.21 -3.29
C ARG A 156 -4.23 7.79 -3.11
N TYR A 157 -5.02 7.36 -4.06
CA TYR A 157 -5.44 5.98 -4.23
C TYR A 157 -4.91 5.44 -5.55
N TYR A 158 -4.34 4.27 -5.50
CA TYR A 158 -3.73 3.59 -6.63
C TYR A 158 -4.65 2.46 -7.12
N ASP A 159 -4.76 2.33 -8.44
CA ASP A 159 -5.46 1.24 -9.10
C ASP A 159 -4.41 0.31 -9.76
N SER A 160 -4.25 -0.89 -9.19
CA SER A 160 -3.30 -1.88 -9.69
C SER A 160 -3.68 -2.45 -11.07
N ASN A 161 -4.96 -2.39 -11.47
CA ASN A 161 -5.37 -2.78 -12.81
C ASN A 161 -4.94 -1.77 -13.88
N ALA A 162 -4.93 -0.49 -13.52
CA ALA A 162 -4.48 0.59 -14.40
C ALA A 162 -2.98 0.88 -14.28
N GLY A 163 -2.33 0.41 -13.20
CA GLY A 163 -0.94 0.72 -12.87
C GLY A 163 -0.70 2.19 -12.56
N SER A 164 -1.72 2.91 -12.08
CA SER A 164 -1.68 4.35 -11.89
C SER A 164 -2.56 4.83 -10.74
N TYR A 165 -2.33 6.07 -10.28
CA TYR A 165 -3.23 6.72 -9.35
C TYR A 165 -4.55 7.14 -10.00
N ILE A 166 -5.65 7.11 -9.24
CA ILE A 166 -6.98 7.55 -9.74
C ILE A 166 -7.18 9.08 -9.65
N SER A 167 -6.21 9.81 -9.08
CA SER A 167 -6.24 11.26 -8.96
C SER A 167 -4.89 11.88 -9.29
N GLN A 168 -4.91 13.13 -9.69
CA GLN A 168 -3.70 13.91 -9.96
C GLN A 168 -2.85 14.06 -8.71
N ASP A 169 -1.53 14.18 -8.92
CA ASP A 169 -0.58 14.44 -7.84
C ASP A 169 -0.88 15.80 -7.20
N PRO A 170 -1.08 15.85 -5.86
CA PRO A 170 -1.32 17.12 -5.15
C PRO A 170 -0.17 18.12 -5.25
N ILE A 171 1.07 17.67 -5.49
CA ILE A 171 2.23 18.56 -5.67
C ILE A 171 2.39 19.01 -7.13
N GLY A 172 1.58 18.49 -8.05
CA GLY A 172 1.54 18.94 -9.45
C GLY A 172 2.90 18.82 -10.15
N LEU A 173 3.34 19.91 -10.78
CA LEU A 173 4.62 19.95 -11.51
C LEU A 173 5.86 19.75 -10.64
N GLU A 174 5.76 19.82 -9.31
CA GLU A 174 6.87 19.51 -8.40
C GLU A 174 7.20 18.02 -8.36
N SER A 175 6.29 17.16 -8.86
CA SER A 175 6.56 15.72 -9.04
C SER A 175 7.60 15.44 -10.13
N ASP A 176 7.94 16.43 -10.95
CA ASP A 176 8.89 16.35 -12.08
C ASP A 176 8.48 15.31 -13.15
N THR A 177 7.22 14.92 -13.16
CA THR A 177 6.61 14.03 -14.17
C THR A 177 5.58 14.81 -14.98
N LEU A 178 5.49 14.50 -16.29
CA LEU A 178 4.47 15.08 -17.16
C LEU A 178 3.11 14.41 -17.00
N ASN A 179 3.07 13.22 -16.41
CA ASN A 179 1.84 12.51 -16.10
C ASN A 179 1.58 12.53 -14.60
N PHE A 180 0.63 13.33 -14.18
CA PHE A 180 0.26 13.49 -12.77
C PHE A 180 -0.39 12.25 -12.12
N TYR A 181 -0.63 11.19 -12.90
CA TYR A 181 -1.25 9.95 -12.44
C TYR A 181 -0.23 8.81 -12.28
N ASP A 182 1.03 9.00 -12.67
CA ASP A 182 2.05 7.96 -12.58
C ASP A 182 2.37 7.62 -11.12
N TYR A 183 2.64 6.33 -10.86
CA TYR A 183 3.16 5.85 -9.58
C TYR A 183 4.65 6.18 -9.47
N VAL A 184 5.48 5.52 -10.27
CA VAL A 184 6.94 5.75 -10.35
C VAL A 184 7.42 5.53 -11.78
N CYS A 185 8.58 6.08 -12.13
CA CYS A 185 9.17 5.91 -13.45
C CYS A 185 9.75 4.51 -13.68
N ASP A 186 10.26 3.86 -12.64
CA ASP A 186 10.83 2.52 -12.68
C ASP A 186 10.31 1.69 -11.52
N LEU A 187 9.46 0.72 -11.82
CA LEU A 187 8.83 -0.16 -10.84
C LEU A 187 9.82 -1.14 -10.16
N ASN A 188 11.02 -1.29 -10.74
CA ASN A 188 12.04 -2.17 -10.17
C ASN A 188 12.95 -1.47 -9.14
N ASP A 189 12.96 -0.14 -9.07
CA ASP A 189 13.85 0.61 -8.17
C ASP A 189 13.13 1.76 -7.45
N GLY A 190 11.97 2.15 -7.94
CA GLY A 190 11.17 3.28 -7.41
C GLY A 190 10.13 2.84 -6.40
N ILE A 191 9.94 3.66 -5.37
CA ILE A 191 8.83 3.56 -4.42
C ILE A 191 8.23 4.94 -4.20
N ASP A 192 6.93 4.99 -3.98
CA ASP A 192 6.19 6.21 -3.63
C ASP A 192 5.34 6.00 -2.36
N PRO A 193 5.95 5.99 -1.17
CA PRO A 193 5.26 5.64 0.06
C PRO A 193 4.16 6.62 0.47
N LEU A 194 4.14 7.83 -0.07
CA LEU A 194 3.19 8.86 0.29
C LEU A 194 2.19 9.19 -0.82
N GLY A 195 2.35 8.63 -2.00
CA GLY A 195 1.56 9.07 -3.15
C GLY A 195 1.93 10.48 -3.60
N LEU A 196 3.20 10.87 -3.51
CA LEU A 196 3.75 12.19 -3.84
C LEU A 196 5.13 12.01 -4.48
N TYR A 197 5.24 11.08 -5.43
CA TYR A 197 6.53 10.71 -5.99
C TYR A 197 7.20 11.88 -6.71
N ASN A 198 8.44 12.16 -6.29
CA ASN A 198 9.33 13.09 -6.95
C ASN A 198 10.73 12.47 -7.08
N PRO A 199 11.12 11.96 -8.23
CA PRO A 199 12.41 11.30 -8.45
C PRO A 199 13.62 12.22 -8.23
N TYR A 200 13.41 13.54 -8.28
CA TYR A 200 14.45 14.55 -8.16
C TYR A 200 14.34 15.41 -6.89
N GLY A 201 13.24 15.28 -6.14
CA GLY A 201 12.73 16.27 -5.19
C GLY A 201 13.17 16.18 -3.74
N ASN A 202 14.26 15.51 -3.37
CA ASN A 202 14.71 15.54 -1.98
C ASN A 202 16.16 16.00 -1.77
N LYS A 203 16.51 17.13 -2.36
CA LYS A 203 17.76 17.83 -1.99
C LYS A 203 17.61 18.78 -0.79
N LYS A 204 16.38 19.03 -0.29
CA LYS A 204 16.16 19.92 0.86
C LYS A 204 15.05 19.41 1.77
N GLY A 205 15.39 18.58 2.75
CA GLY A 205 14.54 18.28 3.91
C GLY A 205 14.16 16.81 4.08
N GLY A 206 14.89 16.08 4.92
CA GLY A 206 14.45 14.82 5.54
C GLY A 206 14.37 13.61 4.60
N GLY A 207 15.33 13.46 3.69
CA GLY A 207 15.36 12.34 2.77
C GLY A 207 15.65 11.03 3.49
N PHE A 208 14.90 9.99 3.13
CA PHE A 208 15.31 8.61 3.38
C PHE A 208 16.76 8.44 2.86
N LYS A 209 17.68 8.13 3.76
CA LYS A 209 19.06 7.87 3.36
C LYS A 209 19.05 6.65 2.46
N LYS A 210 19.38 6.81 1.18
CA LYS A 210 19.72 5.67 0.31
C LYS A 210 20.70 4.80 1.06
N LYS A 211 20.44 3.50 1.18
CA LYS A 211 21.46 2.55 1.66
C LYS A 211 22.71 2.74 0.81
N PRO A 212 23.93 2.80 1.39
CA PRO A 212 25.15 2.97 0.62
C PRO A 212 25.47 1.68 -0.13
N GLY A 213 25.04 1.62 -1.38
CA GLY A 213 25.24 0.46 -2.21
C GLY A 213 25.02 0.78 -3.70
N ARG A 214 25.82 1.59 -4.25
CA ARG A 214 26.14 1.92 -5.63
C ARG A 214 26.12 3.43 -5.85
N LYS A 215 27.28 4.01 -6.09
CA LYS A 215 27.37 5.39 -6.60
C LYS A 215 26.62 5.44 -7.93
N PRO A 216 25.62 6.33 -8.11
CA PRO A 216 25.00 6.46 -9.40
C PRO A 216 26.07 6.89 -10.42
N ASN A 217 26.19 6.13 -11.49
CA ASN A 217 26.96 6.56 -12.63
C ASN A 217 26.40 7.92 -13.10
N LYS A 218 27.26 8.88 -13.36
CA LYS A 218 26.93 10.28 -13.75
C LYS A 218 26.18 10.41 -15.10
N LYS A 219 25.60 9.34 -15.62
CA LYS A 219 24.72 9.33 -16.78
C LYS A 219 23.55 8.38 -16.48
N THR A 220 22.61 8.84 -15.69
CA THR A 220 21.29 8.16 -15.58
C THR A 220 20.56 8.35 -16.90
N SER A 221 20.75 7.42 -17.81
CA SER A 221 19.80 7.26 -18.90
C SER A 221 18.50 6.77 -18.28
N LEU A 222 17.43 7.54 -18.43
CA LEU A 222 16.09 7.13 -18.04
C LEU A 222 15.75 5.77 -18.65
N HIS A 223 15.09 4.91 -17.87
CA HIS A 223 14.58 3.63 -18.38
C HIS A 223 13.56 3.84 -19.49
N GLY A 224 13.44 2.89 -20.41
CA GLY A 224 12.53 2.96 -21.55
C GLY A 224 11.05 3.04 -21.15
N ASN A 225 10.65 2.53 -19.97
CA ASN A 225 9.30 2.62 -19.44
C ASN A 225 8.96 3.95 -18.76
N CYS A 226 9.93 4.83 -18.53
CA CYS A 226 9.65 6.19 -18.08
C CYS A 226 9.20 7.05 -19.26
N ARG A 227 8.07 7.76 -19.12
CA ARG A 227 7.53 8.62 -20.20
C ARG A 227 8.49 9.74 -20.67
N THR A 228 9.45 10.10 -19.85
CA THR A 228 10.50 11.06 -20.18
C THR A 228 11.72 10.41 -20.84
N SER A 229 11.75 9.08 -20.94
CA SER A 229 12.82 8.36 -21.62
C SER A 229 12.66 8.46 -23.14
N THR A 230 13.76 8.73 -23.82
CA THR A 230 13.83 8.67 -25.28
C THR A 230 14.20 7.28 -25.79
N LYS A 231 14.45 6.33 -24.90
CA LYS A 231 14.79 4.95 -25.27
C LYS A 231 13.53 4.15 -25.52
N PRO A 232 13.50 3.28 -26.53
CA PRO A 232 12.41 2.34 -26.71
C PRO A 232 12.35 1.38 -25.51
N ALA A 233 11.14 1.16 -24.98
CA ALA A 233 10.89 0.15 -23.96
C ALA A 233 10.80 -1.23 -24.60
N VAL A 234 11.49 -2.20 -24.04
CA VAL A 234 11.40 -3.61 -24.46
C VAL A 234 10.88 -4.42 -23.28
N LEU A 235 9.71 -5.04 -23.45
CA LEU A 235 9.18 -5.99 -22.49
C LEU A 235 9.92 -7.33 -22.63
N TYR A 236 10.45 -7.86 -21.55
CA TYR A 236 11.04 -9.20 -21.52
C TYR A 236 10.47 -10.02 -20.37
N ALA A 237 10.37 -11.32 -20.59
CA ALA A 237 10.06 -12.29 -19.56
C ALA A 237 11.36 -12.98 -19.10
N GLN A 238 11.52 -13.11 -17.79
CA GLN A 238 12.65 -13.83 -17.21
C GLN A 238 12.20 -15.21 -16.72
N TYR A 239 12.95 -16.24 -17.08
CA TYR A 239 12.70 -17.63 -16.70
C TYR A 239 13.89 -18.13 -15.88
N ASP A 240 13.66 -19.11 -14.99
CA ASP A 240 14.72 -19.82 -14.30
C ASP A 240 15.41 -20.85 -15.20
N SER A 241 16.39 -21.57 -14.66
CA SER A 241 17.13 -22.62 -15.39
C SER A 241 16.29 -23.85 -15.76
N GLU A 242 15.10 -23.99 -15.15
CA GLU A 242 14.16 -25.07 -15.42
C GLU A 242 13.04 -24.65 -16.38
N GLY A 243 13.05 -23.38 -16.83
CA GLY A 243 12.07 -22.83 -17.77
C GLY A 243 10.80 -22.30 -17.11
N ASN A 244 10.76 -22.19 -15.77
CA ASN A 244 9.62 -21.60 -15.08
C ASN A 244 9.68 -20.07 -15.18
N PHE A 245 8.51 -19.44 -15.37
CA PHE A 245 8.39 -18.01 -15.43
C PHE A 245 8.73 -17.36 -14.08
N MET A 246 9.64 -16.41 -14.05
CA MET A 246 10.04 -15.69 -12.85
C MET A 246 9.41 -14.30 -12.76
N LYS A 247 9.56 -13.49 -13.81
CA LYS A 247 9.02 -12.12 -13.84
C LYS A 247 9.05 -11.53 -15.24
N TYR A 248 8.25 -10.46 -15.42
CA TYR A 248 8.44 -9.53 -16.52
C TYR A 248 9.38 -8.39 -16.12
N GLY A 249 10.12 -7.87 -17.06
CA GLY A 249 10.90 -6.65 -16.94
C GLY A 249 10.77 -5.79 -18.19
N ILE A 250 10.99 -4.49 -18.03
CA ILE A 250 11.03 -3.53 -19.12
C ILE A 250 12.38 -2.84 -19.08
N THR A 251 13.10 -2.82 -20.20
CA THR A 251 14.39 -2.12 -20.32
C THR A 251 14.24 -0.86 -21.15
#